data_1598f50d9e711613107befda1888e6aa
#
_entry.id   1598f50d9e711613107befda1888e6aa
#
_cell.length_a   1.000
_cell.length_b   1.000
_cell.length_c   1.000
_cell.angle_alpha   90.00
_cell.angle_beta   90.00
_cell.angle_gamma   90.00
#
_symmetry.space_group_name_H-M   'P 1'
#
loop_
_entity.id
_entity.type
_entity.pdbx_description
1 polymer ?
#
loop_
_entity_poly.entity_id
_entity_poly.type
_entity_poly.pdbx_seq_one_letter_code
_entity_poly.pdbx_strand_id
1 'polypeptide(L)' 'MVDLNPIENLVVQAMREIGATSEEKKKTADDIAKKCNRPKSMVNNTLVALLQKGVVKRVVREKASGYFIIPAAK' A
#
# COMPACT_ATOMS: atom_id res chain seq x y z
N MET A 1 -0.07 -18.54 0.51
CA MET A 1 0.81 -17.46 0.04
C MET A 1 0.15 -16.72 -1.12
N VAL A 2 0.21 -15.41 -1.10
CA VAL A 2 -0.45 -14.60 -2.12
C VAL A 2 0.53 -14.26 -3.23
N ASP A 3 0.13 -14.53 -4.46
CA ASP A 3 0.96 -14.19 -5.61
C ASP A 3 0.78 -12.71 -5.96
N LEU A 4 1.86 -11.99 -5.99
CA LEU A 4 1.85 -10.59 -6.35
C LEU A 4 2.55 -10.41 -7.68
N ASN A 5 1.94 -9.61 -8.56
CA ASN A 5 2.61 -9.31 -9.82
C ASN A 5 3.72 -8.29 -9.57
N PRO A 6 4.58 -8.01 -10.58
CA PRO A 6 5.71 -7.11 -10.35
C PRO A 6 5.33 -5.73 -9.83
N ILE A 7 4.21 -5.19 -10.31
CA ILE A 7 3.77 -3.87 -9.86
C ILE A 7 3.33 -3.92 -8.40
N GLU A 8 2.62 -4.98 -8.02
CA GLU A 8 2.19 -5.14 -6.64
C GLU A 8 3.39 -5.29 -5.72
N ASN A 9 4.37 -6.07 -6.14
CA ASN A 9 5.59 -6.21 -5.36
C ASN A 9 6.31 -4.87 -5.19
N LEU A 10 6.35 -4.08 -6.25
CA LEU A 10 6.98 -2.77 -6.20
C LEU A 10 6.30 -1.88 -5.17
N VAL A 11 4.97 -1.85 -5.18
CA VAL A 11 4.23 -1.02 -4.25
C VAL A 11 4.40 -1.51 -2.82
N VAL A 12 4.34 -2.81 -2.61
CA VAL A 12 4.51 -3.38 -1.27
C VAL A 12 5.90 -3.05 -0.73
N GLN A 13 6.91 -3.20 -1.58
CA GLN A 13 8.27 -2.90 -1.15
C GLN A 13 8.43 -1.42 -0.82
N ALA A 14 7.84 -0.54 -1.63
CA ALA A 14 7.88 0.89 -1.35
C ALA A 14 7.22 1.19 0.00
N MET A 15 6.10 0.56 0.28
CA MET A 15 5.42 0.76 1.55
C MET A 15 6.27 0.32 2.73
N ARG A 16 6.98 -0.79 2.57
CA ARG A 16 7.88 -1.25 3.62
C ARG A 16 9.01 -0.26 3.86
N GLU A 17 9.55 0.29 2.78
CA GLU A 17 10.69 1.19 2.88
C GLU A 17 10.30 2.50 3.54
N ILE A 18 9.07 2.96 3.34
CA ILE A 18 8.62 4.19 3.99
C ILE A 18 7.97 3.92 5.34
N GLY A 19 7.95 2.67 5.76
CA GLY A 19 7.48 2.32 7.09
C GLY A 19 5.98 2.15 7.23
N ALA A 20 5.25 1.97 6.13
CA ALA A 20 3.80 1.81 6.17
C ALA A 20 3.45 0.37 6.56
N THR A 21 3.83 -0.03 7.76
CA THR A 21 3.65 -1.40 8.21
C THR A 21 2.70 -1.53 9.39
N SER A 22 2.09 -0.42 9.81
CA SER A 22 1.11 -0.45 10.89
C SER A 22 0.12 0.67 10.69
N GLU A 23 -0.99 0.57 11.39
CA GLU A 23 -2.02 1.61 11.29
C GLU A 23 -1.50 2.97 11.70
N GLU A 24 -0.64 3.00 12.67
CA GLU A 24 -0.08 4.26 13.14
C GLU A 24 0.86 4.89 12.14
N LYS A 25 1.42 4.06 11.26
CA LYS A 25 2.40 4.52 10.29
C LYS A 25 1.86 4.48 8.87
N LYS A 26 0.55 4.43 8.72
CA LYS A 26 -0.07 4.37 7.40
C LYS A 26 0.37 5.55 6.55
N LYS A 27 0.44 5.33 5.25
CA LYS A 27 0.83 6.33 4.29
C LYS A 27 -0.24 6.47 3.21
N THR A 28 -0.30 7.64 2.61
CA THR A 28 -1.26 7.87 1.54
C THR A 28 -0.75 7.30 0.23
N ALA A 29 -1.67 7.17 -0.74
CA ALA A 29 -1.26 6.73 -2.07
C ALA A 29 -0.25 7.69 -2.67
N ASP A 30 -0.36 8.98 -2.37
CA ASP A 30 0.61 9.98 -2.83
C ASP A 30 2.02 9.63 -2.34
N ASP A 31 2.14 9.36 -1.04
CA ASP A 31 3.44 9.03 -0.48
C ASP A 31 4.02 7.79 -1.12
N ILE A 32 3.18 6.79 -1.33
CA ILE A 32 3.62 5.54 -1.94
C ILE A 32 4.03 5.78 -3.39
N ALA A 33 3.24 6.57 -4.11
CA ALA A 33 3.54 6.87 -5.51
C ALA A 33 4.88 7.59 -5.64
N LYS A 34 5.15 8.52 -4.74
CA LYS A 34 6.42 9.22 -4.76
C LYS A 34 7.58 8.27 -4.48
N LYS A 35 7.40 7.36 -3.57
CA LYS A 35 8.47 6.43 -3.23
C LYS A 35 8.80 5.50 -4.37
N CYS A 36 7.78 4.95 -5.04
CA CYS A 36 8.05 4.02 -6.13
C CYS A 36 8.17 4.71 -7.48
N ASN A 37 8.03 6.04 -7.51
CA ASN A 37 8.20 6.82 -8.73
C ASN A 37 7.23 6.38 -9.83
N ARG A 38 5.97 6.20 -9.44
CA ARG A 38 4.92 5.76 -10.37
C ARG A 38 3.72 6.71 -10.26
N PRO A 39 2.90 6.75 -11.30
CA PRO A 39 1.70 7.60 -11.27
C PRO A 39 0.76 7.18 -10.14
N LYS A 40 0.14 8.17 -9.54
CA LYS A 40 -0.78 7.91 -8.44
C LYS A 40 -1.93 7.00 -8.86
N SER A 41 -2.44 7.16 -10.08
CA SER A 41 -3.54 6.33 -10.53
C SER A 41 -3.15 4.86 -10.59
N MET A 42 -1.93 4.57 -11.03
CA MET A 42 -1.43 3.21 -11.04
C MET A 42 -1.31 2.66 -9.62
N VAL A 43 -0.79 3.48 -8.71
CA VAL A 43 -0.65 3.06 -7.32
C VAL A 43 -2.00 2.81 -6.70
N ASN A 44 -2.98 3.67 -6.96
CA ASN A 44 -4.33 3.47 -6.44
C ASN A 44 -4.92 2.15 -6.92
N ASN A 45 -4.81 1.86 -8.20
CA ASN A 45 -5.32 0.62 -8.75
C ASN A 45 -4.63 -0.59 -8.11
N THR A 46 -3.32 -0.48 -7.93
CA THR A 46 -2.56 -1.55 -7.31
C THR A 46 -2.96 -1.74 -5.86
N LEU A 47 -3.17 -0.64 -5.14
CA LEU A 47 -3.61 -0.72 -3.75
C LEU A 47 -4.97 -1.37 -3.62
N VAL A 48 -5.88 -1.08 -4.55
CA VAL A 48 -7.19 -1.73 -4.54
C VAL A 48 -7.04 -3.25 -4.70
N ALA A 49 -6.17 -3.66 -5.61
CA ALA A 49 -5.91 -5.09 -5.80
C ALA A 49 -5.30 -5.71 -4.55
N LEU A 50 -4.37 -5.02 -3.92
CA LEU A 50 -3.75 -5.53 -2.69
C LEU A 50 -4.75 -5.61 -1.55
N LEU A 51 -5.68 -4.67 -1.49
CA LEU A 51 -6.76 -4.72 -0.50
C LEU A 51 -7.60 -5.97 -0.68
N GLN A 52 -7.93 -6.28 -1.93
CA GLN A 52 -8.73 -7.46 -2.22
C GLN A 52 -7.99 -8.74 -1.88
N LYS A 53 -6.68 -8.72 -2.00
CA LYS A 53 -5.85 -9.88 -1.66
C LYS A 53 -5.56 -9.98 -0.17
N GLY A 54 -5.90 -8.95 0.61
CA GLY A 54 -5.67 -8.96 2.03
C GLY A 54 -4.23 -8.67 2.43
N VAL A 55 -3.45 -8.09 1.54
CA VAL A 55 -2.05 -7.77 1.82
C VAL A 55 -1.90 -6.44 2.51
N VAL A 56 -2.77 -5.48 2.18
CA VAL A 56 -2.74 -4.16 2.80
C VAL A 56 -4.12 -3.85 3.36
N LYS A 57 -4.17 -2.85 4.22
CA LYS A 57 -5.42 -2.39 4.79
C LYS A 57 -5.54 -0.89 4.58
N ARG A 58 -6.77 -0.43 4.42
CA ARG A 58 -7.06 0.97 4.20
C ARG A 58 -7.69 1.56 5.44
N VAL A 59 -7.21 2.73 5.84
CA VAL A 59 -7.78 3.47 6.95
C VAL A 59 -8.23 4.82 6.42
N VAL A 60 -9.51 5.12 6.56
CA VAL A 60 -10.07 6.39 6.11
C VAL A 60 -10.17 7.32 7.31
N ARG A 61 -9.55 8.48 7.17
CA ARG A 61 -9.63 9.52 8.17
C ARG A 61 -10.17 10.77 7.49
N GLU A 62 -10.84 11.57 8.22
CA GLU A 62 -11.50 12.79 7.79
C GLU A 62 -11.31 13.19 6.32
N LYS A 63 -10.10 13.47 5.93
CA LYS A 63 -9.83 13.98 4.59
C LYS A 63 -8.90 13.12 3.76
N ALA A 64 -8.37 12.07 4.32
CA ALA A 64 -7.36 11.29 3.62
C ALA A 64 -7.51 9.82 3.92
N SER A 65 -7.10 9.02 2.96
CA SER A 65 -7.03 7.57 3.13
C SER A 65 -5.58 7.18 3.30
N GLY A 66 -5.31 6.36 4.30
CA GLY A 66 -3.99 5.81 4.50
C GLY A 66 -3.99 4.32 4.23
N TYR A 67 -2.85 3.80 3.87
CA TYR A 67 -2.69 2.37 3.60
C TYR A 67 -1.49 1.85 4.37
N PHE A 68 -1.58 0.61 4.81
CA PHE A 68 -0.44 -0.02 5.46
C PHE A 68 -0.47 -1.51 5.20
N ILE A 69 0.71 -2.12 5.25
CA ILE A 69 0.85 -3.56 5.05
C ILE A 69 0.44 -4.27 6.33
N ILE A 70 -0.34 -5.33 6.18
CA ILE A 70 -0.75 -6.14 7.33
C ILE A 70 0.45 -7.02 7.72
N PRO A 71 1.07 -6.75 8.87
CA PRO A 71 2.32 -7.44 9.22
C PRO A 71 2.14 -8.92 9.55
N ALA A 72 0.99 -9.27 10.03
CA ALA A 72 0.77 -10.63 10.47
C ALA A 72 0.04 -11.45 9.42
N ALA A 73 0.28 -11.15 8.16
CA ALA A 73 -0.34 -11.89 7.08
C ALA A 73 0.17 -13.31 7.08
N LYS A 74 -0.61 -14.19 7.57
CA LYS A 74 -0.22 -15.57 7.56
C LYS A 74 -1.39 -16.46 7.80
#